data_cc9966a1049efc9a9d702582610dc269
#
_entry.id   cc9966a1049efc9a9d702582610dc269
#
_cell.length_a   1.000
_cell.length_b   1.000
_cell.length_c   1.000
_cell.angle_alpha   90.00
_cell.angle_beta   90.00
_cell.angle_gamma   90.00
#
_symmetry.space_group_name_H-M   'P 1'
#
loop_
_entity.id
_entity.type
_entity.pdbx_description
1 polymer ?
#
loop_
_entity_poly.entity_id
_entity_poly.type
_entity_poly.pdbx_seq_one_letter_code
_entity_poly.pdbx_strand_id
1 'polypeptide(L)'
;MEKYFKGLLVFMRNLGLKSLWTEMSMDESRVDYWDEDFQGRTENGDWRNVNIPKQFIKLVDTLVEKYSEEIWGGSQNEWGSGFYRVNVTINLDEKNIVITSDIEEQTSEGSESEHDVENEPSVQSFLSDNNIGYFEIAYSGGADDGFIEDDGYDDNGNKYRISDDLENYLTSILNSDFGGWEINEGSSGKFILTKYILTIEHEWYENIWAKSDLRIVITEKDLD
;
A
#
# COMPACT_ATOMS: atom_id res chain seq x y z
N MET A 1 34.32 -0.96 7.59
CA MET A 1 33.21 -1.94 7.55
C MET A 1 33.69 -3.38 7.43
N GLU A 2 34.69 -3.67 6.64
CA GLU A 2 35.27 -5.02 6.39
C GLU A 2 35.49 -5.87 7.67
N LYS A 3 36.11 -5.29 8.70
CA LYS A 3 36.36 -5.98 9.99
C LYS A 3 35.07 -6.51 10.65
N TYR A 4 34.00 -5.73 10.61
CA TYR A 4 32.71 -6.14 11.19
C TYR A 4 32.04 -7.21 10.33
N PHE A 5 32.13 -7.12 9.01
CA PHE A 5 31.63 -8.14 8.12
C PHE A 5 32.34 -9.49 8.34
N LYS A 6 33.67 -9.50 8.39
CA LYS A 6 34.46 -10.71 8.73
C LYS A 6 34.04 -11.29 10.08
N GLY A 7 33.84 -10.44 11.07
CA GLY A 7 33.33 -10.85 12.40
C GLY A 7 31.95 -11.48 12.34
N LEU A 8 31.05 -10.92 11.52
CA LEU A 8 29.71 -11.47 11.31
C LEU A 8 29.75 -12.85 10.63
N LEU A 9 30.58 -13.05 9.61
CA LEU A 9 30.75 -14.36 8.98
C LEU A 9 31.29 -15.41 9.97
N VAL A 10 32.21 -15.04 10.86
CA VAL A 10 32.69 -15.92 11.93
C VAL A 10 31.56 -16.25 12.91
N PHE A 11 30.77 -15.26 13.31
CA PHE A 11 29.61 -15.44 14.18
C PHE A 11 28.60 -16.41 13.58
N MET A 12 28.25 -16.23 12.30
CA MET A 12 27.33 -17.12 11.58
C MET A 12 27.86 -18.57 11.55
N ARG A 13 29.14 -18.74 11.24
CA ARG A 13 29.79 -20.05 11.20
C ARG A 13 29.74 -20.75 12.57
N ASN A 14 29.99 -20.04 13.65
CA ASN A 14 29.93 -20.57 15.01
C ASN A 14 28.52 -21.02 15.41
N LEU A 15 27.50 -20.43 14.81
CA LEU A 15 26.09 -20.80 15.00
C LEU A 15 25.59 -21.86 13.98
N GLY A 16 26.43 -22.32 13.06
CA GLY A 16 26.03 -23.25 12.01
C GLY A 16 25.00 -22.67 11.02
N LEU A 17 25.11 -21.39 10.72
CA LEU A 17 24.20 -20.71 9.81
C LEU A 17 24.82 -20.59 8.42
N LYS A 18 24.03 -20.88 7.37
CA LYS A 18 24.38 -20.61 5.96
C LYS A 18 24.03 -19.20 5.52
N SER A 19 22.91 -18.70 5.99
CA SER A 19 22.49 -17.34 5.72
C SER A 19 21.84 -16.72 6.93
N LEU A 20 21.87 -15.39 6.98
CA LEU A 20 21.19 -14.55 7.93
C LEU A 20 20.33 -13.55 7.16
N TRP A 21 19.09 -13.39 7.54
CA TRP A 21 18.12 -12.52 6.89
C TRP A 21 17.47 -11.59 7.90
N THR A 22 17.18 -10.38 7.48
CA THR A 22 16.32 -9.43 8.21
C THR A 22 15.53 -8.59 7.22
N GLU A 23 14.40 -8.10 7.68
CA GLU A 23 13.54 -7.18 6.97
C GLU A 23 13.49 -5.85 7.71
N MET A 24 13.49 -4.77 6.98
CA MET A 24 13.48 -3.40 7.48
C MET A 24 12.47 -2.60 6.67
N SER A 25 11.77 -1.66 7.29
CA SER A 25 11.00 -0.65 6.57
C SER A 25 11.85 0.61 6.36
N MET A 26 11.65 1.26 5.26
CA MET A 26 12.29 2.54 4.94
C MET A 26 11.23 3.48 4.37
N ASP A 27 11.09 4.65 4.98
CA ASP A 27 10.38 5.79 4.41
C ASP A 27 11.38 6.88 3.99
N GLU A 28 10.87 7.99 3.40
CA GLU A 28 11.70 9.11 2.92
C GLU A 28 12.68 9.68 3.95
N SER A 29 12.49 9.44 5.20
CA SER A 29 13.25 10.08 6.28
C SER A 29 13.98 9.13 7.18
N ARG A 30 13.66 7.82 7.19
CA ARG A 30 14.11 6.90 8.22
C ARG A 30 14.11 5.44 7.81
N VAL A 31 15.15 4.72 8.23
CA VAL A 31 15.19 3.26 8.24
C VAL A 31 14.70 2.78 9.60
N ASP A 32 13.58 2.07 9.64
CA ASP A 32 13.05 1.47 10.86
C ASP A 32 13.05 -0.05 10.76
N TYR A 33 13.45 -0.72 11.84
CA TYR A 33 13.28 -2.17 11.97
C TYR A 33 11.84 -2.45 12.40
N TRP A 34 11.15 -3.31 11.67
CA TRP A 34 9.81 -3.75 12.06
C TRP A 34 9.83 -4.68 13.29
N ASP A 35 10.89 -5.45 13.40
CA ASP A 35 11.25 -6.19 14.61
C ASP A 35 12.76 -6.41 14.55
N GLU A 36 13.46 -6.31 15.68
CA GLU A 36 14.92 -6.56 15.77
C GLU A 36 15.26 -8.03 15.44
N ASP A 37 14.42 -8.74 14.68
CA ASP A 37 14.46 -10.17 14.46
C ASP A 37 15.27 -10.52 13.22
N PHE A 38 16.48 -10.96 13.47
CA PHE A 38 17.27 -11.64 12.47
C PHE A 38 16.90 -13.12 12.44
N GLN A 39 16.64 -13.63 11.26
CA GLN A 39 16.40 -15.05 11.03
C GLN A 39 17.62 -15.71 10.40
N GLY A 40 18.10 -16.78 11.00
CA GLY A 40 19.23 -17.56 10.52
C GLY A 40 18.77 -18.88 9.89
N ARG A 41 19.23 -19.16 8.68
CA ARG A 41 19.02 -20.45 8.02
C ARG A 41 20.19 -21.38 8.30
N THR A 42 19.90 -22.54 8.86
CA THR A 42 20.90 -23.57 9.17
C THR A 42 21.34 -24.36 7.92
N GLU A 43 22.37 -25.21 8.08
CA GLU A 43 22.82 -26.13 7.01
C GLU A 43 21.70 -27.11 6.58
N ASN A 44 20.82 -27.49 7.47
CA ASN A 44 19.69 -28.37 7.18
C ASN A 44 18.51 -27.66 6.52
N GLY A 45 18.57 -26.33 6.37
CA GLY A 45 17.54 -25.52 5.75
C GLY A 45 16.51 -24.94 6.71
N ASP A 46 16.61 -25.24 8.01
CA ASP A 46 15.68 -24.75 9.03
C ASP A 46 15.94 -23.27 9.33
N TRP A 47 14.88 -22.49 9.52
CA TRP A 47 14.94 -21.11 9.94
C TRP A 47 14.75 -20.98 11.44
N ARG A 48 15.49 -20.08 12.07
CA ARG A 48 15.32 -19.76 13.50
C ARG A 48 15.68 -18.30 13.79
N ASN A 49 15.07 -17.73 14.80
CA ASN A 49 15.44 -16.39 15.31
C ASN A 49 16.85 -16.41 15.86
N VAL A 50 17.61 -15.37 15.53
CA VAL A 50 19.01 -15.23 15.94
C VAL A 50 19.22 -13.87 16.60
N ASN A 51 19.61 -13.89 17.85
CA ASN A 51 19.98 -12.67 18.56
C ASN A 51 21.40 -12.27 18.12
N ILE A 52 21.53 -11.20 17.35
CA ILE A 52 22.83 -10.73 16.85
C ILE A 52 23.40 -9.59 17.69
N PRO A 53 24.73 -9.51 17.85
CA PRO A 53 25.38 -8.40 18.55
C PRO A 53 25.12 -7.05 17.86
N LYS A 54 24.87 -6.00 18.65
CA LYS A 54 24.55 -4.63 18.18
C LYS A 54 25.52 -4.07 17.13
N GLN A 55 26.79 -4.45 17.19
CA GLN A 55 27.79 -4.03 16.21
C GLN A 55 27.51 -4.55 14.79
N PHE A 56 26.84 -5.69 14.66
CA PHE A 56 26.46 -6.27 13.37
C PHE A 56 25.15 -5.69 12.87
N ILE A 57 24.20 -5.35 13.76
CA ILE A 57 23.03 -4.55 13.44
C ILE A 57 23.51 -3.23 12.81
N LYS A 58 24.39 -2.51 13.49
CA LYS A 58 24.94 -1.25 12.99
C LYS A 58 25.66 -1.37 11.64
N LEU A 59 26.27 -2.52 11.34
CA LEU A 59 26.85 -2.76 10.00
C LEU A 59 25.75 -2.79 8.94
N VAL A 60 24.67 -3.52 9.21
CA VAL A 60 23.53 -3.64 8.27
C VAL A 60 22.88 -2.27 8.05
N ASP A 61 22.62 -1.51 9.12
CA ASP A 61 22.08 -0.14 9.05
C ASP A 61 22.93 0.76 8.15
N THR A 62 24.24 0.79 8.44
CA THR A 62 25.16 1.64 7.68
C THR A 62 25.19 1.26 6.19
N LEU A 63 25.00 -0.02 5.85
CA LEU A 63 24.95 -0.46 4.47
C LEU A 63 23.62 -0.06 3.81
N VAL A 64 22.50 -0.24 4.47
CA VAL A 64 21.20 0.19 3.93
C VAL A 64 21.18 1.71 3.76
N GLU A 65 21.66 2.48 4.72
CA GLU A 65 21.81 3.93 4.60
C GLU A 65 22.72 4.33 3.43
N LYS A 66 23.86 3.62 3.24
CA LYS A 66 24.79 3.90 2.14
C LYS A 66 24.17 3.71 0.76
N TYR A 67 23.26 2.78 0.63
CA TYR A 67 22.58 2.44 -0.64
C TYR A 67 21.15 2.96 -0.69
N SER A 68 20.77 3.85 0.22
CA SER A 68 19.40 4.38 0.28
C SER A 68 18.97 5.09 -1.00
N GLU A 69 19.87 5.86 -1.63
CA GLU A 69 19.56 6.56 -2.90
C GLU A 69 19.28 5.58 -4.06
N GLU A 70 20.00 4.43 -4.13
CA GLU A 70 19.73 3.41 -5.12
C GLU A 70 18.41 2.68 -4.82
N ILE A 71 18.10 2.44 -3.54
CA ILE A 71 16.84 1.85 -3.10
C ILE A 71 15.68 2.76 -3.50
N TRP A 72 15.80 4.07 -3.25
CA TRP A 72 14.82 5.08 -3.63
C TRP A 72 14.72 5.34 -5.14
N GLY A 73 15.87 5.43 -5.82
CA GLY A 73 15.95 5.81 -7.24
C GLY A 73 15.41 4.75 -8.19
N GLY A 74 15.24 3.51 -7.72
CA GLY A 74 14.74 2.39 -8.54
C GLY A 74 13.24 2.42 -8.82
N SER A 75 12.46 3.27 -8.15
CA SER A 75 11.02 3.32 -8.33
C SER A 75 10.48 4.74 -8.21
N GLN A 76 10.62 5.51 -9.28
CA GLN A 76 9.80 6.70 -9.45
C GLN A 76 8.43 6.28 -10.00
N ASN A 77 7.64 5.57 -9.21
CA ASN A 77 6.22 5.47 -9.45
C ASN A 77 5.55 6.67 -8.77
N GLU A 78 4.90 7.51 -9.55
CA GLU A 78 4.23 8.75 -9.14
C GLU A 78 3.10 8.54 -8.10
N TRP A 79 2.83 7.29 -7.69
CA TRP A 79 1.68 6.88 -6.89
C TRP A 79 2.02 5.95 -5.70
N GLY A 80 3.29 5.69 -5.42
CA GLY A 80 3.67 4.86 -4.27
C GLY A 80 3.52 5.62 -2.95
N SER A 81 3.15 4.92 -1.89
CA SER A 81 3.05 5.46 -0.52
C SER A 81 4.39 5.98 0.04
N GLY A 82 5.48 5.78 -0.70
CA GLY A 82 6.83 6.12 -0.23
C GLY A 82 7.40 5.13 0.78
N PHE A 83 6.72 4.01 1.05
CA PHE A 83 7.22 2.95 1.90
C PHE A 83 7.91 1.86 1.09
N TYR A 84 9.05 1.40 1.64
CA TYR A 84 9.85 0.31 1.08
C TYR A 84 10.07 -0.75 2.15
N ARG A 85 9.91 -1.99 1.76
CA ARG A 85 10.36 -3.13 2.55
C ARG A 85 11.72 -3.57 2.03
N VAL A 86 12.74 -3.40 2.84
CA VAL A 86 14.12 -3.71 2.48
C VAL A 86 14.49 -5.07 3.08
N ASN A 87 14.86 -6.00 2.24
CA ASN A 87 15.31 -7.33 2.64
C ASN A 87 16.83 -7.41 2.57
N VAL A 88 17.47 -7.73 3.68
CA VAL A 88 18.92 -7.91 3.76
C VAL A 88 19.25 -9.36 4.04
N THR A 89 19.94 -10.01 3.10
CA THR A 89 20.41 -11.39 3.24
C THR A 89 21.93 -11.44 3.26
N ILE A 90 22.51 -12.06 4.28
CA ILE A 90 23.94 -12.27 4.41
C ILE A 90 24.22 -13.75 4.16
N ASN A 91 25.04 -14.06 3.15
CA ASN A 91 25.37 -15.43 2.75
C ASN A 91 26.78 -15.78 3.20
N LEU A 92 26.91 -16.85 3.98
CA LEU A 92 28.20 -17.31 4.50
C LEU A 92 29.10 -17.88 3.42
N ASP A 93 28.55 -18.74 2.55
CA ASP A 93 29.33 -19.45 1.51
C ASP A 93 29.79 -18.49 0.41
N GLU A 94 28.92 -17.58 -0.01
CA GLU A 94 29.20 -16.58 -1.05
C GLU A 94 30.00 -15.38 -0.50
N LYS A 95 30.05 -15.22 0.83
CA LYS A 95 30.67 -14.09 1.52
C LYS A 95 30.20 -12.76 0.97
N ASN A 96 28.89 -12.61 0.83
CA ASN A 96 28.25 -11.40 0.34
C ASN A 96 27.05 -11.00 1.21
N ILE A 97 26.65 -9.76 1.04
CA ILE A 97 25.37 -9.22 1.53
C ILE A 97 24.54 -8.87 0.30
N VAL A 98 23.31 -9.33 0.28
CA VAL A 98 22.35 -9.01 -0.79
C VAL A 98 21.25 -8.16 -0.20
N ILE A 99 21.04 -6.98 -0.78
CA ILE A 99 19.93 -6.09 -0.46
C ILE A 99 18.95 -6.15 -1.62
N THR A 100 17.68 -6.41 -1.31
CA THR A 100 16.57 -6.30 -2.25
C THR A 100 15.49 -5.45 -1.61
N SER A 101 14.62 -4.87 -2.41
CA SER A 101 13.46 -4.13 -1.89
C SER A 101 12.17 -4.60 -2.51
N ASP A 102 11.10 -4.52 -1.74
CA ASP A 102 9.72 -4.56 -2.19
C ASP A 102 9.15 -3.15 -2.05
N ILE A 103 8.26 -2.75 -2.93
CA ILE A 103 7.64 -1.43 -2.97
C ILE A 103 6.17 -1.61 -2.65
N GLU A 104 5.64 -0.72 -1.82
CA GLU A 104 4.21 -0.65 -1.63
C GLU A 104 3.58 0.07 -2.82
N GLU A 105 2.74 -0.64 -3.57
CA GLU A 105 2.01 -0.11 -4.72
C GLU A 105 0.51 -0.09 -4.41
N GLN A 106 -0.14 1.02 -4.71
CA GLN A 106 -1.59 1.07 -4.65
C GLN A 106 -2.16 0.50 -5.95
N THR A 107 -3.03 -0.49 -5.79
CA THR A 107 -3.83 -1.06 -6.88
C THR A 107 -5.30 -0.72 -6.67
N SER A 108 -6.09 -0.80 -7.73
CA SER A 108 -7.53 -0.63 -7.64
C SER A 108 -8.28 -1.74 -8.37
N GLU A 109 -9.45 -2.09 -7.82
CA GLU A 109 -10.40 -2.98 -8.46
C GLU A 109 -11.75 -2.27 -8.59
N GLY A 110 -12.28 -2.24 -9.82
CA GLY A 110 -13.58 -1.65 -10.12
C GLY A 110 -14.71 -2.66 -10.02
N SER A 111 -15.86 -2.22 -9.53
CA SER A 111 -17.13 -2.96 -9.51
C SER A 111 -18.28 -2.01 -9.80
N GLU A 112 -19.44 -2.59 -10.13
CA GLU A 112 -20.65 -1.84 -10.47
C GLU A 112 -21.87 -2.52 -9.83
N SER A 113 -22.82 -1.71 -9.36
CA SER A 113 -24.14 -2.20 -8.93
C SER A 113 -25.25 -1.33 -9.51
N GLU A 114 -26.43 -1.92 -9.68
CA GLU A 114 -27.64 -1.26 -10.19
C GLU A 114 -28.83 -1.47 -9.27
N HIS A 115 -29.61 -0.42 -9.06
CA HIS A 115 -30.85 -0.42 -8.29
C HIS A 115 -32.01 0.18 -9.05
N ASP A 116 -33.18 -0.45 -8.96
CA ASP A 116 -34.43 0.16 -9.42
C ASP A 116 -34.85 1.27 -8.45
N VAL A 117 -34.99 2.48 -8.97
CA VAL A 117 -35.36 3.68 -8.18
C VAL A 117 -36.64 4.34 -8.70
N GLU A 118 -37.44 3.65 -9.54
CA GLU A 118 -38.68 4.20 -10.09
C GLU A 118 -39.65 4.68 -8.98
N ASN A 119 -39.66 3.99 -7.86
CA ASN A 119 -40.52 4.29 -6.70
C ASN A 119 -39.78 4.87 -5.49
N GLU A 120 -38.50 5.28 -5.64
CA GLU A 120 -37.73 5.87 -4.56
C GLU A 120 -38.02 7.37 -4.42
N PRO A 121 -38.67 7.82 -3.33
CA PRO A 121 -39.17 9.20 -3.21
C PRO A 121 -38.06 10.24 -3.26
N SER A 122 -36.92 9.99 -2.63
CA SER A 122 -35.78 10.93 -2.54
C SER A 122 -35.19 11.19 -3.94
N VAL A 123 -35.04 10.14 -4.75
CA VAL A 123 -34.57 10.24 -6.14
C VAL A 123 -35.60 10.94 -7.01
N GLN A 124 -36.86 10.49 -6.96
CA GLN A 124 -37.92 11.03 -7.81
C GLN A 124 -38.21 12.52 -7.53
N SER A 125 -38.21 12.91 -6.24
CA SER A 125 -38.37 14.32 -5.87
C SER A 125 -37.20 15.16 -6.37
N PHE A 126 -35.98 14.71 -6.16
CA PHE A 126 -34.78 15.43 -6.60
C PHE A 126 -34.76 15.66 -8.11
N LEU A 127 -35.01 14.61 -8.91
CA LEU A 127 -35.01 14.72 -10.37
C LEU A 127 -36.16 15.62 -10.87
N SER A 128 -37.36 15.51 -10.26
CA SER A 128 -38.51 16.32 -10.69
C SER A 128 -38.39 17.77 -10.28
N ASP A 129 -37.95 18.09 -9.08
CA ASP A 129 -37.80 19.45 -8.56
C ASP A 129 -36.76 20.26 -9.36
N ASN A 130 -35.72 19.58 -9.83
CA ASN A 130 -34.69 20.17 -10.68
C ASN A 130 -34.99 20.07 -12.19
N ASN A 131 -36.04 19.35 -12.58
CA ASN A 131 -36.41 19.10 -13.95
C ASN A 131 -35.30 18.48 -14.81
N ILE A 132 -34.61 17.47 -14.22
CA ILE A 132 -33.51 16.73 -14.87
C ILE A 132 -33.86 15.25 -15.02
N GLY A 133 -33.32 14.62 -16.04
CA GLY A 133 -33.50 13.19 -16.32
C GLY A 133 -32.29 12.32 -16.04
N TYR A 134 -31.15 12.94 -15.80
CA TYR A 134 -29.85 12.34 -15.51
C TYR A 134 -29.11 13.17 -14.47
N PHE A 135 -28.41 12.51 -13.56
CA PHE A 135 -27.59 13.18 -12.57
C PHE A 135 -26.41 12.27 -12.16
N GLU A 136 -25.24 12.83 -12.09
CA GLU A 136 -24.02 12.15 -11.67
C GLU A 136 -23.40 12.88 -10.49
N ILE A 137 -22.98 12.13 -9.44
CA ILE A 137 -22.33 12.68 -8.25
C ILE A 137 -21.25 11.72 -7.77
N ALA A 138 -20.08 12.27 -7.41
CA ALA A 138 -18.96 11.50 -6.93
C ALA A 138 -19.01 11.27 -5.43
N TYR A 139 -18.28 10.27 -4.97
CA TYR A 139 -17.98 10.01 -3.57
C TYR A 139 -16.55 9.51 -3.41
N SER A 140 -16.01 9.65 -2.21
CA SER A 140 -14.73 9.07 -1.84
C SER A 140 -14.68 8.75 -0.34
N GLY A 141 -13.89 7.75 0.01
CA GLY A 141 -13.66 7.35 1.39
C GLY A 141 -12.24 6.87 1.60
N GLY A 142 -11.77 6.91 2.84
CA GLY A 142 -10.46 6.42 3.25
C GLY A 142 -10.11 6.90 4.66
N ALA A 143 -9.21 6.20 5.33
CA ALA A 143 -8.77 6.53 6.69
C ALA A 143 -9.93 6.59 7.72
N ASP A 144 -10.92 5.70 7.58
CA ASP A 144 -12.12 5.59 8.43
C ASP A 144 -13.11 6.78 8.29
N ASP A 145 -13.04 7.52 7.19
CA ASP A 145 -13.99 8.59 6.87
C ASP A 145 -14.40 8.53 5.39
N GLY A 146 -15.60 8.97 5.08
CA GLY A 146 -16.11 8.96 3.73
C GLY A 146 -17.21 10.01 3.51
N PHE A 147 -17.28 10.53 2.31
CA PHE A 147 -18.26 11.55 1.96
C PHE A 147 -18.75 11.41 0.51
N ILE A 148 -19.98 11.83 0.30
CA ILE A 148 -20.55 12.08 -1.01
C ILE A 148 -20.39 13.59 -1.28
N GLU A 149 -20.04 13.97 -2.49
CA GLU A 149 -19.92 15.39 -2.83
C GLU A 149 -21.24 16.13 -2.62
N ASP A 150 -21.16 17.38 -2.20
CA ASP A 150 -22.36 18.22 -1.99
C ASP A 150 -23.13 18.48 -3.29
N ASP A 151 -22.42 18.48 -4.41
CA ASP A 151 -22.92 18.89 -5.72
C ASP A 151 -22.56 17.85 -6.79
N GLY A 152 -23.50 17.58 -7.68
CA GLY A 152 -23.31 16.76 -8.86
C GLY A 152 -23.76 17.50 -10.13
N TYR A 153 -23.77 16.78 -11.26
CA TYR A 153 -23.96 17.37 -12.58
C TYR A 153 -25.03 16.63 -13.39
N ASP A 154 -25.80 17.37 -14.21
CA ASP A 154 -26.66 16.78 -15.22
C ASP A 154 -25.88 16.46 -16.52
N ASP A 155 -26.56 15.89 -17.52
CA ASP A 155 -25.99 15.55 -18.83
C ASP A 155 -25.52 16.77 -19.65
N ASN A 156 -25.90 17.99 -19.25
CA ASN A 156 -25.48 19.25 -19.88
C ASN A 156 -24.33 19.92 -19.09
N GLY A 157 -23.89 19.33 -17.98
CA GLY A 157 -22.86 19.88 -17.12
C GLY A 157 -23.35 20.98 -16.15
N ASN A 158 -24.67 21.12 -15.98
CA ASN A 158 -25.20 22.04 -14.98
C ASN A 158 -25.07 21.40 -13.58
N LYS A 159 -24.71 22.23 -12.63
CA LYS A 159 -24.45 21.85 -11.24
C LYS A 159 -25.68 21.90 -10.38
N TYR A 160 -25.94 20.88 -9.59
CA TYR A 160 -27.07 20.79 -8.65
C TYR A 160 -26.58 20.27 -7.29
N ARG A 161 -27.05 20.91 -6.24
CA ARG A 161 -26.80 20.46 -4.88
C ARG A 161 -27.78 19.39 -4.47
N ILE A 162 -27.31 18.30 -3.88
CA ILE A 162 -28.18 17.24 -3.37
C ILE A 162 -28.90 17.66 -2.08
N SER A 163 -30.06 17.06 -1.83
CA SER A 163 -30.76 17.19 -0.57
C SER A 163 -30.27 16.17 0.45
N ASP A 164 -30.44 16.47 1.74
CA ASP A 164 -30.09 15.56 2.83
C ASP A 164 -30.80 14.19 2.68
N ASP A 165 -32.04 14.16 2.16
CA ASP A 165 -32.77 12.91 1.93
C ASP A 165 -32.14 12.06 0.83
N LEU A 166 -31.68 12.69 -0.25
CA LEU A 166 -30.98 11.98 -1.33
C LEU A 166 -29.61 11.49 -0.84
N GLU A 167 -28.85 12.32 -0.15
CA GLU A 167 -27.55 11.94 0.42
C GLU A 167 -27.68 10.73 1.36
N ASN A 168 -28.64 10.76 2.28
CA ASN A 168 -28.91 9.65 3.20
C ASN A 168 -29.27 8.35 2.45
N TYR A 169 -30.07 8.46 1.40
CA TYR A 169 -30.41 7.31 0.57
C TYR A 169 -29.20 6.74 -0.14
N LEU A 170 -28.39 7.58 -0.82
CA LEU A 170 -27.18 7.15 -1.51
C LEU A 170 -26.16 6.51 -0.55
N THR A 171 -25.96 7.11 0.61
CA THR A 171 -25.10 6.56 1.67
C THR A 171 -25.61 5.18 2.13
N SER A 172 -26.92 5.02 2.30
CA SER A 172 -27.52 3.74 2.70
C SER A 172 -27.26 2.63 1.69
N ILE A 173 -27.41 2.91 0.40
CA ILE A 173 -27.15 1.94 -0.66
C ILE A 173 -25.65 1.63 -0.74
N LEU A 174 -24.80 2.65 -0.68
CA LEU A 174 -23.34 2.48 -0.71
C LEU A 174 -22.86 1.56 0.43
N ASN A 175 -23.37 1.78 1.65
CA ASN A 175 -23.07 0.93 2.81
C ASN A 175 -23.60 -0.49 2.66
N SER A 176 -24.73 -0.68 1.96
CA SER A 176 -25.30 -1.99 1.71
C SER A 176 -24.48 -2.81 0.70
N ASP A 177 -24.09 -2.19 -0.38
CA ASP A 177 -23.42 -2.86 -1.50
C ASP A 177 -21.92 -2.96 -1.32
N PHE A 178 -21.31 -1.94 -0.72
CA PHE A 178 -19.87 -1.75 -0.60
C PHE A 178 -19.47 -1.43 0.85
N GLY A 179 -19.95 -2.23 1.81
CA GLY A 179 -19.68 -2.01 3.23
C GLY A 179 -18.18 -1.91 3.53
N GLY A 180 -17.79 -0.85 4.24
CA GLY A 180 -16.39 -0.54 4.52
C GLY A 180 -15.69 0.29 3.45
N TRP A 181 -16.44 0.92 2.56
CA TRP A 181 -15.91 1.79 1.50
C TRP A 181 -15.09 2.97 2.04
N GLU A 182 -15.30 3.35 3.29
CA GLU A 182 -14.61 4.44 3.99
C GLU A 182 -13.39 4.00 4.79
N ILE A 183 -13.10 2.69 4.91
CA ILE A 183 -12.01 2.19 5.76
C ILE A 183 -10.71 1.93 5.01
N ASN A 184 -9.58 1.89 5.73
CA ASN A 184 -8.23 1.61 5.23
C ASN A 184 -7.81 2.55 4.10
N GLU A 185 -7.38 1.98 2.98
CA GLU A 185 -6.98 2.70 1.76
C GLU A 185 -8.17 3.35 1.08
N GLY A 186 -9.38 2.93 1.46
CA GLY A 186 -10.64 3.51 1.01
C GLY A 186 -11.07 3.09 -0.38
N SER A 187 -11.93 3.92 -0.93
CA SER A 187 -12.48 3.75 -2.26
C SER A 187 -12.91 5.09 -2.86
N SER A 188 -13.21 5.09 -4.12
CA SER A 188 -13.89 6.19 -4.78
C SER A 188 -14.92 5.68 -5.78
N GLY A 189 -15.75 6.56 -6.26
CA GLY A 189 -16.71 6.20 -7.27
C GLY A 189 -17.70 7.29 -7.58
N LYS A 190 -18.78 6.91 -8.24
CA LYS A 190 -19.86 7.80 -8.57
C LYS A 190 -21.21 7.10 -8.59
N PHE A 191 -22.21 7.87 -8.30
CA PHE A 191 -23.61 7.53 -8.50
C PHE A 191 -24.08 8.15 -9.81
N ILE A 192 -24.75 7.36 -10.63
CA ILE A 192 -25.42 7.80 -11.85
C ILE A 192 -26.91 7.53 -11.68
N LEU A 193 -27.69 8.60 -11.57
CA LEU A 193 -29.12 8.52 -11.38
C LEU A 193 -29.86 8.84 -12.68
N THR A 194 -30.79 7.98 -12.99
CA THR A 194 -31.85 8.24 -13.98
C THR A 194 -33.20 8.12 -13.29
N LYS A 195 -34.28 8.37 -14.05
CA LYS A 195 -35.62 8.19 -13.52
C LYS A 195 -35.94 6.77 -13.03
N TYR A 196 -35.23 5.76 -13.55
CA TYR A 196 -35.55 4.35 -13.32
C TYR A 196 -34.45 3.60 -12.57
N ILE A 197 -33.19 3.98 -12.81
CA ILE A 197 -32.02 3.23 -12.36
C ILE A 197 -31.04 4.17 -11.68
N LEU A 198 -30.53 3.73 -10.55
CA LEU A 198 -29.30 4.20 -9.92
C LEU A 198 -28.21 3.20 -10.22
N THR A 199 -27.16 3.64 -10.90
CA THR A 199 -25.93 2.87 -11.10
C THR A 199 -24.86 3.42 -10.15
N ILE A 200 -24.11 2.54 -9.50
CA ILE A 200 -22.96 2.89 -8.67
C ILE A 200 -21.73 2.29 -9.34
N GLU A 201 -20.86 3.15 -9.82
CA GLU A 201 -19.50 2.75 -10.21
C GLU A 201 -18.61 2.89 -8.98
N HIS A 202 -17.92 1.83 -8.58
CA HIS A 202 -17.14 1.75 -7.35
C HIS A 202 -15.74 1.24 -7.64
N GLU A 203 -14.73 1.84 -7.03
CA GLU A 203 -13.34 1.48 -7.16
C GLU A 203 -12.71 1.36 -5.77
N TRP A 204 -12.29 0.15 -5.40
CA TRP A 204 -11.54 -0.11 -4.17
C TRP A 204 -10.06 0.13 -4.38
N TYR A 205 -9.40 0.66 -3.36
CA TYR A 205 -7.96 0.79 -3.32
C TYR A 205 -7.37 -0.22 -2.34
N GLU A 206 -6.28 -0.83 -2.75
CA GLU A 206 -5.53 -1.79 -1.94
C GLU A 206 -4.03 -1.55 -2.14
N ASN A 207 -3.31 -1.50 -1.02
CA ASN A 207 -1.86 -1.44 -1.05
C ASN A 207 -1.30 -2.87 -1.07
N ILE A 208 -0.51 -3.17 -2.06
CA ILE A 208 0.17 -4.45 -2.21
C ILE A 208 1.69 -4.27 -2.22
N TRP A 209 2.41 -5.28 -1.75
CA TRP A 209 3.86 -5.31 -1.84
C TRP A 209 4.30 -5.94 -3.17
N ALA A 210 4.80 -5.13 -4.07
CA ALA A 210 5.39 -5.56 -5.34
C ALA A 210 6.91 -5.70 -5.22
N LYS A 211 7.48 -6.72 -5.85
CA LYS A 211 8.94 -6.87 -5.90
C LYS A 211 9.54 -5.83 -6.83
N SER A 212 10.50 -5.06 -6.31
CA SER A 212 11.31 -4.21 -7.16
C SER A 212 12.38 -5.03 -7.91
N ASP A 213 12.86 -4.49 -9.00
CA ASP A 213 14.02 -5.08 -9.74
C ASP A 213 15.35 -4.80 -9.03
N LEU A 214 15.32 -4.06 -7.93
CA LEU A 214 16.53 -3.70 -7.19
C LEU A 214 17.16 -4.92 -6.54
N ARG A 215 18.42 -5.16 -6.87
CA ARG A 215 19.25 -6.16 -6.22
C ARG A 215 20.68 -5.67 -6.11
N ILE A 216 21.09 -5.27 -4.92
CA ILE A 216 22.44 -4.83 -4.61
C ILE A 216 23.21 -6.00 -4.00
N VAL A 217 24.37 -6.31 -4.54
CA VAL A 217 25.27 -7.38 -4.03
C VAL A 217 26.54 -6.73 -3.54
N ILE A 218 26.79 -6.81 -2.24
CA ILE A 218 27.93 -6.21 -1.55
C ILE A 218 28.91 -7.33 -1.19
N THR A 219 30.13 -7.21 -1.65
CA THR A 219 31.22 -8.14 -1.34
C THR A 219 32.21 -7.49 -0.38
N GLU A 220 33.18 -8.28 0.11
CA GLU A 220 34.26 -7.78 0.98
C GLU A 220 34.98 -6.56 0.38
N LYS A 221 35.12 -6.48 -0.96
CA LYS A 221 35.80 -5.38 -1.65
C LYS A 221 35.04 -4.06 -1.63
N ASP A 222 33.74 -4.11 -1.41
CA ASP A 222 32.85 -2.95 -1.42
C ASP A 222 32.77 -2.30 -0.02
N LEU A 223 33.42 -2.93 0.98
CA LEU A 223 33.36 -2.55 2.39
C LEU A 223 34.57 -1.73 2.90
N ASP A 224 35.51 -1.43 2.02
CA ASP A 224 36.70 -0.61 2.31
C ASP A 224 36.39 0.87 2.60
#